data_4aa72f8bf7a45de32aec6b58ba26a389
#
_entry.id   4aa72f8bf7a45de32aec6b58ba26a389
#
_cell.length_a   1.000
_cell.length_b   1.000
_cell.length_c   1.000
_cell.angle_alpha   90.00
_cell.angle_beta   90.00
_cell.angle_gamma   90.00
#
_symmetry.space_group_name_H-M   'P 1'
#
loop_
_entity.id
_entity.type
_entity.pdbx_description
1 polymer ?
#
loop_
_entity_poly.entity_id
_entity_poly.type
_entity_poly.pdbx_seq_one_letter_code
_entity_poly.pdbx_strand_id
1 'polypeptide(L)'
;SQNAPLTMYDEVNTKCNLPAQIDLEATEGMEYKFLCVTKGGGSANKTYLYQETKAILNPGTLVPFLVEKMKTLGTAACPPYHIAFVIGGTSAEKNLLTVKLASTHYYDSLPTTGNEFGRAFRDIELEKQVLEEAHRIGLGAQFGGKYLAHDVRIIRLPRHGASCPVGLGVSCSADRNIKCKINKDGIWIEKLDSHPGELIPEAVSYTHLTLPTTPYV
;
A
#
# COMPACT_ATOMS: atom_id res chain seq x y z
N SER A 1 -14.21 -5.51 12.18
CA SER A 1 -14.57 -6.82 12.73
C SER A 1 -14.27 -7.93 11.72
N GLN A 2 -14.07 -9.13 12.21
CA GLN A 2 -13.90 -10.33 11.39
C GLN A 2 -15.13 -11.23 11.55
N ASN A 3 -15.58 -11.81 10.46
CA ASN A 3 -16.60 -12.85 10.46
C ASN A 3 -15.95 -14.21 10.17
N ALA A 4 -16.40 -15.23 10.87
CA ALA A 4 -15.99 -16.60 10.68
C ALA A 4 -17.14 -17.43 10.05
N PRO A 5 -16.87 -18.30 9.08
CA PRO A 5 -17.90 -19.10 8.44
C PRO A 5 -18.47 -20.15 9.41
N LEU A 6 -19.78 -20.31 9.41
CA LEU A 6 -20.50 -21.44 10.00
C LEU A 6 -20.85 -22.47 8.94
N THR A 7 -21.31 -22.01 7.79
CA THR A 7 -21.56 -22.79 6.56
C THR A 7 -21.00 -22.04 5.37
N MET A 8 -21.26 -22.48 4.15
CA MET A 8 -20.89 -21.73 2.93
C MET A 8 -21.62 -20.36 2.87
N TYR A 9 -22.77 -20.24 3.48
CA TYR A 9 -23.66 -19.07 3.36
C TYR A 9 -23.86 -18.29 4.67
N ASP A 10 -23.54 -18.91 5.81
CA ASP A 10 -23.77 -18.34 7.12
C ASP A 10 -22.44 -18.04 7.81
N GLU A 11 -22.39 -16.91 8.52
CA GLU A 11 -21.21 -16.46 9.24
C GLU A 11 -21.58 -15.80 10.56
N VAL A 12 -20.61 -15.75 11.47
CA VAL A 12 -20.73 -15.12 12.77
C VAL A 12 -19.57 -14.16 13.02
N ASN A 13 -19.87 -13.01 13.60
CA ASN A 13 -18.82 -12.07 14.01
C ASN A 13 -17.99 -12.69 15.15
N THR A 14 -16.67 -12.73 14.99
CA THR A 14 -15.74 -13.31 15.97
C THR A 14 -15.63 -12.50 17.26
N LYS A 15 -16.07 -11.25 17.26
CA LYS A 15 -16.04 -10.30 18.39
C LYS A 15 -14.65 -9.96 18.94
N CYS A 16 -13.58 -10.49 18.35
CA CYS A 16 -12.20 -10.30 18.78
C CYS A 16 -11.26 -9.80 17.68
N ASN A 17 -11.77 -9.52 16.47
CA ASN A 17 -11.01 -9.12 15.28
C ASN A 17 -9.95 -10.16 14.82
N LEU A 18 -10.07 -11.41 15.26
CA LEU A 18 -9.25 -12.51 14.77
C LEU A 18 -10.01 -13.35 13.72
N PRO A 19 -9.33 -14.01 12.81
CA PRO A 19 -7.86 -14.14 12.70
C PRO A 19 -7.19 -12.87 12.16
N ALA A 20 -5.96 -12.61 12.60
CA ALA A 20 -5.05 -11.66 11.98
C ALA A 20 -4.10 -12.40 11.04
N GLN A 21 -3.64 -11.73 9.99
CA GLN A 21 -2.61 -12.26 9.12
C GLN A 21 -1.23 -12.01 9.74
N ILE A 22 -0.40 -13.05 9.80
CA ILE A 22 0.98 -12.99 10.28
C ILE A 22 1.86 -13.64 9.23
N ASP A 23 2.76 -12.86 8.64
CA ASP A 23 3.75 -13.33 7.68
C ASP A 23 5.11 -13.39 8.39
N LEU A 24 5.83 -14.49 8.29
CA LEU A 24 7.13 -14.70 8.91
C LEU A 24 8.18 -14.92 7.82
N GLU A 25 9.25 -14.15 7.87
CA GLU A 25 10.41 -14.34 7.00
C GLU A 25 11.68 -14.51 7.85
N ALA A 26 12.49 -15.51 7.52
CA ALA A 26 13.80 -15.70 8.14
C ALA A 26 14.79 -14.67 7.56
N THR A 27 15.56 -14.03 8.43
CA THR A 27 16.66 -13.14 8.05
C THR A 27 17.92 -13.50 8.82
N GLU A 28 19.07 -13.09 8.33
CA GLU A 28 20.31 -13.21 9.08
C GLU A 28 20.36 -12.24 10.27
N GLY A 29 21.04 -12.65 11.34
CA GLY A 29 21.27 -11.81 12.51
C GLY A 29 20.43 -12.20 13.73
N MET A 30 20.52 -11.38 14.78
CA MET A 30 19.93 -11.60 16.11
C MET A 30 18.86 -10.55 16.42
N GLU A 31 18.20 -10.04 15.39
CA GLU A 31 17.17 -9.02 15.52
C GLU A 31 15.81 -9.56 15.06
N TYR A 32 14.77 -9.27 15.84
CA TYR A 32 13.38 -9.39 15.38
C TYR A 32 12.94 -8.04 14.82
N LYS A 33 12.50 -8.03 13.56
CA LYS A 33 11.99 -6.84 12.88
C LYS A 33 10.50 -7.04 12.59
N PHE A 34 9.69 -6.09 12.98
CA PHE A 34 8.25 -6.13 12.81
C PHE A 34 7.79 -4.97 11.95
N LEU A 35 6.84 -5.24 11.09
CA LEU A 35 5.96 -4.26 10.48
C LEU A 35 4.53 -4.59 10.94
N CYS A 36 3.99 -3.75 11.80
CA CYS A 36 2.59 -3.87 12.24
C CYS A 36 1.72 -2.98 11.34
N VAL A 37 0.69 -3.56 10.74
CA VAL A 37 -0.19 -2.86 9.80
C VAL A 37 -1.63 -3.00 10.27
N THR A 38 -2.32 -1.87 10.45
CA THR A 38 -3.77 -1.82 10.59
C THR A 38 -4.36 -1.32 9.28
N LYS A 39 -5.02 -2.20 8.55
CA LYS A 39 -5.50 -1.96 7.20
C LYS A 39 -6.98 -2.26 7.11
N GLY A 40 -7.75 -1.36 6.51
CA GLY A 40 -9.19 -1.56 6.33
C GLY A 40 -9.47 -2.80 5.47
N GLY A 41 -10.50 -3.57 5.82
CA GLY A 41 -10.86 -4.80 5.10
C GLY A 41 -11.12 -4.59 3.61
N GLY A 42 -11.75 -3.46 3.26
CA GLY A 42 -11.99 -3.10 1.86
C GLY A 42 -10.69 -2.88 1.07
N SER A 43 -9.73 -2.15 1.62
CA SER A 43 -8.45 -1.92 0.97
C SER A 43 -7.54 -3.15 1.02
N ALA A 44 -7.55 -3.90 2.12
CA ALA A 44 -6.78 -5.13 2.25
C ALA A 44 -7.15 -6.20 1.20
N ASN A 45 -8.44 -6.24 0.83
CA ASN A 45 -8.97 -7.18 -0.16
C ASN A 45 -9.04 -6.60 -1.58
N LYS A 46 -8.76 -5.31 -1.76
CA LYS A 46 -8.71 -4.66 -3.07
C LYS A 46 -7.32 -4.83 -3.68
N THR A 47 -7.03 -6.08 -4.04
CA THR A 47 -5.74 -6.49 -4.60
C THR A 47 -6.01 -7.40 -5.79
N TYR A 48 -5.32 -7.14 -6.89
CA TYR A 48 -5.50 -7.83 -8.16
C TYR A 48 -4.16 -8.34 -8.70
N LEU A 49 -4.18 -9.47 -9.35
CA LEU A 49 -3.05 -10.02 -10.09
C LEU A 49 -3.47 -10.23 -11.54
N TYR A 50 -2.72 -9.61 -12.45
CA TYR A 50 -2.87 -9.77 -13.89
C TYR A 50 -1.72 -10.59 -14.43
N GLN A 51 -2.03 -11.63 -15.19
CA GLN A 51 -1.03 -12.48 -15.82
C GLN A 51 -0.73 -11.93 -17.21
N GLU A 52 0.41 -11.25 -17.31
CA GLU A 52 0.89 -10.65 -18.55
C GLU A 52 2.14 -11.36 -19.09
N THR A 53 2.63 -10.91 -20.22
CA THR A 53 3.86 -11.36 -20.85
C THR A 53 4.86 -10.22 -20.95
N LYS A 54 6.06 -10.51 -21.50
CA LYS A 54 7.08 -9.48 -21.76
C LYS A 54 6.55 -8.33 -22.64
N ALA A 55 5.52 -8.53 -23.43
CA ALA A 55 4.94 -7.51 -24.30
C ALA A 55 4.45 -6.27 -23.56
N ILE A 56 4.07 -6.42 -22.26
CA ILE A 56 3.67 -5.29 -21.43
C ILE A 56 4.83 -4.34 -21.09
N LEU A 57 6.09 -4.80 -21.18
CA LEU A 57 7.27 -4.06 -20.75
C LEU A 57 7.77 -3.08 -21.80
N ASN A 58 6.90 -2.19 -22.24
CA ASN A 58 7.28 -1.03 -23.04
C ASN A 58 6.39 0.19 -22.68
N PRO A 59 6.89 1.42 -22.87
CA PRO A 59 6.15 2.63 -22.46
C PRO A 59 4.78 2.77 -23.13
N GLY A 60 4.66 2.32 -24.37
CA GLY A 60 3.42 2.44 -25.16
C GLY A 60 2.30 1.52 -24.68
N THR A 61 2.60 0.46 -23.94
CA THR A 61 1.62 -0.49 -23.41
C THR A 61 1.50 -0.46 -21.89
N LEU A 62 2.61 -0.27 -21.19
CA LEU A 62 2.62 -0.36 -19.72
C LEU A 62 1.77 0.74 -19.07
N VAL A 63 2.05 2.01 -19.40
CA VAL A 63 1.34 3.14 -18.77
C VAL A 63 -0.16 3.08 -19.06
N PRO A 64 -0.63 2.90 -20.29
CA PRO A 64 -2.06 2.73 -20.56
C PRO A 64 -2.69 1.57 -19.80
N PHE A 65 -2.00 0.44 -19.66
CA PHE A 65 -2.46 -0.71 -18.88
C PHE A 65 -2.62 -0.35 -17.40
N LEU A 66 -1.59 0.26 -16.77
CA LEU A 66 -1.66 0.65 -15.37
C LEU A 66 -2.82 1.63 -15.11
N VAL A 67 -3.02 2.60 -16.00
CA VAL A 67 -4.12 3.56 -15.93
C VAL A 67 -5.48 2.87 -16.08
N GLU A 68 -5.63 1.95 -17.03
CA GLU A 68 -6.86 1.17 -17.19
C GLU A 68 -7.20 0.39 -15.93
N LYS A 69 -6.22 -0.32 -15.34
CA LYS A 69 -6.44 -1.12 -14.13
C LYS A 69 -6.72 -0.24 -12.91
N MET A 70 -6.07 0.90 -12.81
CA MET A 70 -6.31 1.87 -11.75
C MET A 70 -7.77 2.40 -11.74
N LYS A 71 -8.38 2.60 -12.89
CA LYS A 71 -9.79 3.00 -13.00
C LYS A 71 -10.75 1.98 -12.38
N THR A 72 -10.38 0.70 -12.37
CA THR A 72 -11.22 -0.35 -11.78
C THR A 72 -11.24 -0.36 -10.26
N LEU A 73 -10.35 0.39 -9.61
CA LEU A 73 -10.31 0.48 -8.14
C LEU A 73 -11.60 1.06 -7.56
N GLY A 74 -12.21 2.03 -8.24
CA GLY A 74 -13.40 2.71 -7.74
C GLY A 74 -13.16 3.39 -6.38
N THR A 75 -14.23 3.71 -5.68
CA THR A 75 -14.19 4.53 -4.46
C THR A 75 -14.57 3.78 -3.18
N ALA A 76 -14.99 2.51 -3.27
CA ALA A 76 -15.54 1.76 -2.15
C ALA A 76 -14.54 1.45 -1.01
N ALA A 77 -13.23 1.54 -1.27
CA ALA A 77 -12.20 1.27 -0.27
C ALA A 77 -11.57 2.54 0.32
N CYS A 78 -12.29 3.65 0.29
CA CYS A 78 -11.94 4.94 0.91
C CYS A 78 -10.67 5.60 0.34
N PRO A 79 -10.72 6.11 -0.90
CA PRO A 79 -9.66 6.95 -1.45
C PRO A 79 -9.57 8.30 -0.68
N PRO A 80 -8.51 9.10 -0.85
CA PRO A 80 -7.36 8.86 -1.73
C PRO A 80 -6.52 7.66 -1.27
N TYR A 81 -6.02 6.89 -2.24
CA TYR A 81 -5.28 5.67 -1.97
C TYR A 81 -3.76 5.88 -1.96
N HIS A 82 -3.04 5.05 -1.22
CA HIS A 82 -1.66 4.71 -1.51
C HIS A 82 -1.69 3.52 -2.47
N ILE A 83 -1.46 3.77 -3.75
CA ILE A 83 -1.55 2.75 -4.80
C ILE A 83 -0.20 2.06 -4.95
N ALA A 84 -0.19 0.74 -5.07
CA ALA A 84 1.00 -0.02 -5.37
C ALA A 84 0.80 -0.89 -6.61
N PHE A 85 1.75 -0.79 -7.54
CA PHE A 85 1.93 -1.73 -8.63
C PHE A 85 3.22 -2.50 -8.46
N VAL A 86 3.17 -3.80 -8.72
CA VAL A 86 4.36 -4.65 -8.73
C VAL A 86 4.42 -5.41 -10.05
N ILE A 87 5.49 -5.18 -10.80
CA ILE A 87 5.71 -5.74 -12.13
C ILE A 87 6.77 -6.82 -12.05
N GLY A 88 6.38 -8.05 -12.23
CA GLY A 88 7.22 -9.25 -12.06
C GLY A 88 6.94 -9.96 -10.75
N GLY A 89 7.85 -10.83 -10.37
CA GLY A 89 7.73 -11.74 -9.23
C GLY A 89 7.88 -13.19 -9.68
N THR A 90 8.36 -14.04 -8.79
CA THR A 90 8.59 -15.47 -9.04
C THR A 90 7.34 -16.31 -8.82
N SER A 91 6.37 -15.77 -8.11
CA SER A 91 5.05 -16.40 -7.87
C SER A 91 3.99 -15.33 -7.63
N ALA A 92 2.72 -15.74 -7.67
CA ALA A 92 1.58 -14.89 -7.34
C ALA A 92 1.67 -14.36 -5.91
N GLU A 93 2.00 -15.23 -4.95
CA GLU A 93 2.12 -14.86 -3.54
C GLU A 93 3.21 -13.81 -3.33
N LYS A 94 4.38 -13.96 -3.97
CA LYS A 94 5.49 -13.02 -3.84
C LYS A 94 5.16 -11.67 -4.46
N ASN A 95 4.46 -11.67 -5.61
CA ASN A 95 3.97 -10.42 -6.22
C ASN A 95 2.98 -9.72 -5.27
N LEU A 96 1.94 -10.41 -4.81
CA LEU A 96 0.88 -9.84 -3.97
C LEU A 96 1.38 -9.41 -2.58
N LEU A 97 2.31 -10.15 -1.97
CA LEU A 97 2.97 -9.73 -0.74
C LEU A 97 3.75 -8.42 -0.96
N THR A 98 4.47 -8.32 -2.08
CA THR A 98 5.19 -7.10 -2.43
C THR A 98 4.24 -5.92 -2.65
N VAL A 99 3.09 -6.14 -3.28
CA VAL A 99 2.02 -5.12 -3.43
C VAL A 99 1.57 -4.61 -2.06
N LYS A 100 1.26 -5.51 -1.13
CA LYS A 100 0.84 -5.15 0.23
C LYS A 100 1.90 -4.27 0.91
N LEU A 101 3.14 -4.71 0.92
CA LEU A 101 4.25 -4.01 1.57
C LEU A 101 4.58 -2.67 0.88
N ALA A 102 4.49 -2.60 -0.44
CA ALA A 102 4.68 -1.37 -1.19
C ALA A 102 3.59 -0.32 -0.86
N SER A 103 2.33 -0.77 -0.72
CA SER A 103 1.22 0.12 -0.37
C SER A 103 1.29 0.69 1.05
N THR A 104 2.18 0.17 1.90
CA THR A 104 2.48 0.67 3.24
C THR A 104 3.84 1.38 3.32
N HIS A 105 4.44 1.72 2.20
CA HIS A 105 5.75 2.39 2.08
C HIS A 105 6.95 1.60 2.62
N TYR A 106 6.78 0.30 2.89
CA TYR A 106 7.84 -0.52 3.44
C TYR A 106 9.07 -0.59 2.54
N TYR A 107 8.87 -0.50 1.22
CA TYR A 107 9.93 -0.58 0.22
C TYR A 107 10.44 0.78 -0.28
N ASP A 108 10.19 1.88 0.43
CA ASP A 108 10.63 3.21 0.00
C ASP A 108 12.15 3.37 -0.04
N SER A 109 12.88 2.52 0.66
CA SER A 109 14.35 2.47 0.64
C SER A 109 14.96 1.59 -0.48
N LEU A 110 14.15 0.98 -1.34
CA LEU A 110 14.68 0.22 -2.47
C LEU A 110 15.50 1.11 -3.40
N PRO A 111 16.50 0.53 -4.11
CA PRO A 111 17.16 1.22 -5.20
C PRO A 111 16.17 1.72 -6.24
N THR A 112 16.49 2.81 -6.92
CA THR A 112 15.62 3.42 -7.95
C THR A 112 15.96 2.98 -9.38
N THR A 113 16.98 2.16 -9.54
CA THR A 113 17.41 1.59 -10.82
C THR A 113 17.85 0.15 -10.67
N GLY A 114 17.84 -0.60 -11.76
CA GLY A 114 18.53 -1.88 -11.86
C GLY A 114 20.04 -1.74 -11.75
N ASN A 115 20.77 -2.84 -11.84
CA ASN A 115 22.23 -2.89 -11.99
C ASN A 115 22.61 -3.86 -13.11
N GLU A 116 23.88 -4.04 -13.37
CA GLU A 116 24.40 -4.92 -14.44
C GLU A 116 23.95 -6.39 -14.32
N PHE A 117 23.71 -6.87 -13.10
CA PHE A 117 23.22 -8.24 -12.83
C PHE A 117 21.70 -8.32 -12.75
N GLY A 118 21.01 -7.19 -12.80
CA GLY A 118 19.59 -7.08 -12.52
C GLY A 118 19.27 -7.18 -11.04
N ARG A 119 18.39 -6.32 -10.56
CA ARG A 119 17.88 -6.35 -9.18
C ARG A 119 16.48 -5.77 -9.13
N ALA A 120 15.77 -6.02 -8.05
CA ALA A 120 14.54 -5.30 -7.74
C ALA A 120 14.81 -3.81 -7.54
N PHE A 121 13.90 -2.98 -8.04
CA PHE A 121 14.00 -1.52 -7.88
C PHE A 121 12.63 -0.88 -7.89
N ARG A 122 12.59 0.36 -7.45
CA ARG A 122 11.43 1.24 -7.46
C ARG A 122 11.57 2.29 -8.56
N ASP A 123 10.60 2.39 -9.46
CA ASP A 123 10.65 3.31 -10.60
C ASP A 123 9.97 4.64 -10.28
N ILE A 124 10.75 5.59 -9.76
CA ILE A 124 10.26 6.89 -9.29
C ILE A 124 9.66 7.74 -10.43
N GLU A 125 10.22 7.67 -11.63
CA GLU A 125 9.70 8.47 -12.75
C GLU A 125 8.35 7.92 -13.24
N LEU A 126 8.22 6.61 -13.31
CA LEU A 126 6.96 5.97 -13.65
C LEU A 126 5.90 6.20 -12.54
N GLU A 127 6.29 6.23 -11.26
CA GLU A 127 5.40 6.57 -10.13
C GLU A 127 4.80 7.97 -10.31
N LYS A 128 5.62 8.97 -10.65
CA LYS A 128 5.15 10.34 -10.90
C LYS A 128 4.18 10.39 -12.06
N GLN A 129 4.53 9.76 -13.18
CA GLN A 129 3.69 9.71 -14.36
C GLN A 129 2.32 9.07 -14.07
N VAL A 130 2.30 7.94 -13.38
CA VAL A 130 1.06 7.24 -13.04
C VAL A 130 0.24 8.00 -12.00
N LEU A 131 0.88 8.71 -11.07
CA LEU A 131 0.19 9.59 -10.12
C LEU A 131 -0.53 10.76 -10.85
N GLU A 132 0.12 11.38 -11.82
CA GLU A 132 -0.52 12.41 -12.64
C GLU A 132 -1.76 11.87 -13.37
N GLU A 133 -1.66 10.67 -13.94
CA GLU A 133 -2.80 10.00 -14.55
C GLU A 133 -3.90 9.66 -13.53
N ALA A 134 -3.54 9.26 -12.30
CA ALA A 134 -4.52 9.04 -11.22
C ALA A 134 -5.31 10.32 -10.93
N HIS A 135 -4.67 11.47 -10.90
CA HIS A 135 -5.34 12.75 -10.71
C HIS A 135 -6.24 13.14 -11.90
N ARG A 136 -5.85 12.77 -13.15
CA ARG A 136 -6.67 13.02 -14.34
C ARG A 136 -7.93 12.15 -14.42
N ILE A 137 -7.95 11.00 -13.77
CA ILE A 137 -9.12 10.12 -13.74
C ILE A 137 -10.33 10.83 -13.12
N GLY A 138 -10.11 11.75 -12.18
CA GLY A 138 -11.17 12.53 -11.55
C GLY A 138 -12.08 11.74 -10.61
N LEU A 139 -11.70 10.52 -10.25
CA LEU A 139 -12.32 9.76 -9.17
C LEU A 139 -11.68 10.19 -7.85
N GLY A 140 -12.49 10.52 -6.88
CA GLY A 140 -12.01 11.00 -5.60
C GLY A 140 -12.62 10.29 -4.42
N ALA A 141 -12.62 10.96 -3.27
CA ALA A 141 -13.15 10.43 -2.03
C ALA A 141 -14.62 10.00 -2.16
N GLN A 142 -15.05 9.12 -1.29
CA GLN A 142 -16.37 8.48 -1.29
C GLN A 142 -17.54 9.50 -1.34
N PHE A 143 -17.35 10.69 -0.78
CA PHE A 143 -18.34 11.75 -0.73
C PHE A 143 -18.08 12.88 -1.75
N GLY A 144 -17.32 12.59 -2.79
CA GLY A 144 -16.88 13.57 -3.77
C GLY A 144 -15.43 13.98 -3.56
N GLY A 145 -14.81 14.42 -4.60
CA GLY A 145 -13.41 14.78 -4.64
C GLY A 145 -12.80 14.36 -5.96
N LYS A 146 -11.59 14.84 -6.25
CA LYS A 146 -10.94 14.61 -7.53
C LYS A 146 -9.66 13.80 -7.45
N TYR A 147 -9.19 13.49 -6.24
CA TYR A 147 -7.92 12.79 -6.05
C TYR A 147 -8.16 11.32 -5.71
N LEU A 148 -7.82 10.44 -6.64
CA LEU A 148 -7.89 8.99 -6.45
C LEU A 148 -6.77 8.48 -5.55
N ALA A 149 -5.58 9.08 -5.63
CA ALA A 149 -4.40 8.64 -4.94
C ALA A 149 -3.67 9.79 -4.23
N HIS A 150 -3.09 9.48 -3.07
CA HIS A 150 -2.07 10.30 -2.41
C HIS A 150 -0.72 10.12 -3.09
N ASP A 151 -0.40 8.87 -3.39
CA ASP A 151 0.85 8.48 -4.02
C ASP A 151 0.72 7.15 -4.75
N VAL A 152 1.73 6.84 -5.54
CA VAL A 152 1.87 5.58 -6.27
C VAL A 152 3.24 5.00 -5.97
N ARG A 153 3.32 3.68 -5.78
CA ARG A 153 4.56 2.92 -5.71
C ARG A 153 4.60 1.92 -6.85
N ILE A 154 5.69 1.91 -7.60
CA ILE A 154 5.89 0.97 -8.71
C ILE A 154 7.19 0.22 -8.50
N ILE A 155 7.07 -1.08 -8.22
CA ILE A 155 8.21 -1.95 -7.96
C ILE A 155 8.38 -2.92 -9.11
N ARG A 156 9.61 -3.02 -9.59
CA ARG A 156 10.04 -3.98 -10.59
C ARG A 156 10.79 -5.12 -9.93
N LEU A 157 10.27 -6.34 -10.10
CA LEU A 157 10.87 -7.57 -9.57
C LEU A 157 11.49 -8.42 -10.70
N PRO A 158 12.45 -9.28 -10.40
CA PRO A 158 12.80 -10.40 -11.25
C PRO A 158 11.57 -11.24 -11.58
N ARG A 159 11.54 -11.87 -12.73
CA ARG A 159 10.42 -12.68 -13.20
C ARG A 159 10.88 -13.89 -14.00
N HIS A 160 10.01 -14.87 -14.16
CA HIS A 160 10.19 -15.94 -15.15
C HIS A 160 10.15 -15.36 -16.57
N GLY A 161 10.98 -15.89 -17.46
CA GLY A 161 11.11 -15.37 -18.83
C GLY A 161 9.80 -15.32 -19.64
N ALA A 162 8.94 -16.30 -19.45
CA ALA A 162 7.68 -16.45 -20.19
C ALA A 162 6.51 -15.65 -19.61
N SER A 163 6.57 -15.24 -18.33
CA SER A 163 5.44 -14.58 -17.65
C SER A 163 5.86 -13.24 -17.06
N CYS A 164 4.92 -12.30 -16.99
CA CYS A 164 5.11 -11.01 -16.35
C CYS A 164 3.87 -10.67 -15.51
N PRO A 165 3.77 -11.23 -14.29
CA PRO A 165 2.65 -10.87 -13.43
C PRO A 165 2.71 -9.39 -13.08
N VAL A 166 1.55 -8.74 -13.09
CA VAL A 166 1.38 -7.35 -12.64
C VAL A 166 0.37 -7.34 -11.51
N GLY A 167 0.84 -7.02 -10.33
CA GLY A 167 -0.02 -6.83 -9.16
C GLY A 167 -0.45 -5.39 -8.98
N LEU A 168 -1.67 -5.19 -8.54
CA LEU A 168 -2.22 -3.90 -8.14
C LEU A 168 -2.90 -4.03 -6.80
N GLY A 169 -2.62 -3.15 -5.89
CA GLY A 169 -3.31 -3.06 -4.62
C GLY A 169 -3.24 -1.66 -4.01
N VAL A 170 -3.98 -1.47 -2.94
CA VAL A 170 -4.09 -0.16 -2.30
C VAL A 170 -4.03 -0.26 -0.79
N SER A 171 -3.54 0.80 -0.15
CA SER A 171 -3.90 1.16 1.22
C SER A 171 -4.82 2.37 1.18
N CYS A 172 -5.85 2.37 2.02
CA CYS A 172 -6.76 3.52 2.11
C CYS A 172 -6.16 4.63 2.99
N SER A 173 -6.77 5.81 2.97
CA SER A 173 -6.34 6.94 3.80
C SER A 173 -6.37 6.67 5.32
N ALA A 174 -7.07 5.62 5.76
CA ALA A 174 -7.12 5.21 7.16
C ALA A 174 -6.05 4.16 7.54
N ASP A 175 -5.22 3.72 6.59
CA ASP A 175 -4.12 2.80 6.87
C ASP A 175 -3.15 3.39 7.90
N ARG A 176 -2.69 2.54 8.81
CA ARG A 176 -1.67 2.89 9.81
C ARG A 176 -0.69 1.73 9.91
N ASN A 177 0.57 2.06 9.88
CA ASN A 177 1.64 1.09 10.07
C ASN A 177 2.73 1.66 10.97
N ILE A 178 3.48 0.78 11.61
CA ILE A 178 4.62 1.13 12.45
C ILE A 178 5.66 0.03 12.38
N LYS A 179 6.92 0.41 12.34
CA LYS A 179 8.05 -0.51 12.41
C LYS A 179 8.54 -0.64 13.85
N CYS A 180 8.94 -1.85 14.19
CA CYS A 180 9.55 -2.14 15.49
C CYS A 180 10.74 -3.08 15.29
N LYS A 181 11.75 -2.91 16.12
CA LYS A 181 12.94 -3.75 16.16
C LYS A 181 13.20 -4.16 17.60
N ILE A 182 13.47 -5.44 17.81
CA ILE A 182 13.81 -6.00 19.13
C ILE A 182 15.11 -6.78 18.98
N ASN A 183 16.07 -6.54 19.86
CA ASN A 183 17.27 -7.35 20.03
C ASN A 183 17.69 -7.38 21.50
N LYS A 184 18.85 -7.96 21.81
CA LYS A 184 19.39 -8.07 23.18
C LYS A 184 19.63 -6.72 23.88
N ASP A 185 19.79 -5.63 23.10
CA ASP A 185 20.13 -4.31 23.62
C ASP A 185 18.90 -3.45 23.87
N GLY A 186 17.70 -3.86 23.38
CA GLY A 186 16.46 -3.15 23.63
C GLY A 186 15.36 -3.30 22.58
N ILE A 187 14.38 -2.43 22.71
CA ILE A 187 13.22 -2.33 21.83
C ILE A 187 13.22 -0.93 21.21
N TRP A 188 13.15 -0.86 19.91
CA TRP A 188 13.02 0.38 19.15
C TRP A 188 11.72 0.39 18.41
N ILE A 189 10.98 1.48 18.54
CA ILE A 189 9.72 1.71 17.83
C ILE A 189 9.93 2.93 16.93
N GLU A 190 9.43 2.85 15.70
CA GLU A 190 9.46 3.96 14.75
C GLU A 190 8.82 5.20 15.37
N LYS A 191 9.49 6.35 15.26
CA LYS A 191 8.94 7.61 15.73
C LYS A 191 7.79 8.01 14.81
N LEU A 192 6.62 8.19 15.38
CA LEU A 192 5.48 8.75 14.68
C LEU A 192 5.58 10.27 14.66
N ASP A 193 5.17 10.88 13.54
CA ASP A 193 5.03 12.33 13.48
C ASP A 193 3.86 12.76 14.36
N SER A 194 4.20 13.36 15.49
CA SER A 194 3.21 13.85 16.45
C SER A 194 2.76 15.29 16.17
N HIS A 195 3.42 15.97 15.23
CA HIS A 195 3.17 17.36 14.89
C HIS A 195 2.91 17.55 13.38
N PRO A 196 1.75 17.12 12.86
CA PRO A 196 1.44 17.26 11.43
C PRO A 196 1.45 18.72 10.95
N GLY A 197 1.31 19.69 11.84
CA GLY A 197 1.42 21.10 11.53
C GLY A 197 2.81 21.56 11.09
N GLU A 198 3.86 20.80 11.43
CA GLU A 198 5.22 21.07 10.91
C GLU A 198 5.34 20.74 9.42
N LEU A 199 4.55 19.75 8.95
CA LEU A 199 4.49 19.33 7.56
C LEU A 199 3.59 20.24 6.72
N ILE A 200 2.59 20.87 7.33
CA ILE A 200 1.61 21.75 6.68
C ILE A 200 1.47 23.04 7.53
N PRO A 201 2.44 23.95 7.47
CA PRO A 201 2.45 25.15 8.30
C PRO A 201 1.19 26.02 8.18
N GLU A 202 0.60 26.07 7.00
CA GLU A 202 -0.63 26.83 6.73
C GLU A 202 -1.86 26.23 7.44
N ALA A 203 -1.90 24.94 7.71
CA ALA A 203 -2.98 24.30 8.43
C ALA A 203 -2.94 24.58 9.95
N VAL A 204 -1.81 24.98 10.48
CA VAL A 204 -1.62 25.22 11.93
C VAL A 204 -2.37 26.46 12.39
N SER A 205 -2.57 27.44 11.52
CA SER A 205 -3.30 28.66 11.87
C SER A 205 -4.75 28.41 12.29
N TYR A 206 -5.31 27.26 11.92
CA TYR A 206 -6.67 26.85 12.26
C TYR A 206 -6.77 25.97 13.51
N THR A 207 -5.68 25.34 13.94
CA THR A 207 -5.68 24.50 15.15
C THR A 207 -5.66 25.30 16.46
N HIS A 208 -5.46 26.60 16.39
CA HIS A 208 -5.61 27.52 17.54
C HIS A 208 -7.04 28.01 17.79
N LEU A 209 -7.98 27.66 16.91
CA LEU A 209 -9.39 27.76 17.25
C LEU A 209 -9.67 26.67 18.28
N THR A 210 -9.59 27.06 19.54
CA THR A 210 -10.02 26.22 20.66
C THR A 210 -11.43 25.70 20.35
N LEU A 211 -11.53 24.42 20.07
CA LEU A 211 -12.82 23.75 20.17
C LEU A 211 -13.30 24.03 21.60
N PRO A 212 -14.51 24.57 21.78
CA PRO A 212 -15.04 24.72 23.13
C PRO A 212 -15.09 23.32 23.73
N THR A 213 -14.24 23.09 24.73
CA THR A 213 -14.35 21.93 25.59
C THR A 213 -15.63 22.08 26.39
N THR A 214 -16.73 21.60 25.87
CA THR A 214 -17.88 21.33 26.69
C THR A 214 -17.52 20.10 27.55
N PRO A 215 -17.45 20.24 28.86
CA PRO A 215 -17.30 19.08 29.72
C PRO A 215 -18.55 18.23 29.51
N TYR A 216 -18.36 16.97 29.13
CA TYR A 216 -19.44 15.99 29.21
C TYR A 216 -19.71 15.75 30.70
N VAL A 217 -20.89 16.14 31.14
CA VAL A 217 -21.47 15.75 32.43
C VAL A 217 -22.07 14.36 32.30
#